data_0cd8d67b21cff20ae3837cdecb5edcf4
#
_entry.id   0cd8d67b21cff20ae3837cdecb5edcf4
#
_cell.length_a   1.000
_cell.length_b   1.000
_cell.length_c   1.000
_cell.angle_alpha   90.00
_cell.angle_beta   90.00
_cell.angle_gamma   90.00
#
_symmetry.space_group_name_H-M   'P 1'
#
loop_
_entity.id
_entity.type
_entity.pdbx_description
1 polymer ?
#
loop_
_entity_poly.entity_id
_entity_poly.type
_entity_poly.pdbx_seq_one_letter_code
_entity_poly.pdbx_strand_id
1 'polypeptide(L)'
;YDNYIRIRDKVNASPDRLFTAWFYALGNIYLHTAHVNENIVTDRYFLSNYAWSGTENNAEVYDLLVKKLGFPDLTVILYADEHAILSRLRHRDELDSDIKKVTLAKEKYEKMIYFCEKYKMPYMVIDTSNLSPEDVVEVIMKRIEGRE
;
A
#
# COMPACT_ATOMS: atom_id res chain seq x y z
N TYR A 1 -0.56 22.24 1.70
CA TYR A 1 -1.23 21.02 2.19
C TYR A 1 -2.68 20.93 1.73
N ASP A 2 -3.49 21.98 1.92
CA ASP A 2 -4.92 22.00 1.57
C ASP A 2 -5.18 21.80 0.07
N ASN A 3 -4.34 22.39 -0.79
CA ASN A 3 -4.44 22.20 -2.24
C ASN A 3 -4.17 20.75 -2.65
N TYR A 4 -3.21 20.08 -2.02
CA TYR A 4 -2.93 18.68 -2.28
C TYR A 4 -4.14 17.80 -1.89
N ILE A 5 -4.71 18.01 -0.71
CA ILE A 5 -5.89 17.27 -0.24
C ILE A 5 -7.06 17.44 -1.22
N ARG A 6 -7.34 18.67 -1.67
CA ARG A 6 -8.40 18.94 -2.65
C ARG A 6 -8.17 18.25 -3.99
N ILE A 7 -6.93 18.19 -4.47
CA ILE A 7 -6.59 17.49 -5.71
C ILE A 7 -6.75 15.98 -5.50
N ARG A 8 -6.18 15.44 -4.42
CA ARG A 8 -6.28 14.01 -4.07
C ARG A 8 -7.73 13.54 -4.00
N ASP A 9 -8.62 14.31 -3.38
CA ASP A 9 -10.02 13.95 -3.24
C ASP A 9 -10.74 13.91 -4.59
N LYS A 10 -10.42 14.83 -5.50
CA LYS A 10 -10.90 14.80 -6.89
C LYS A 10 -10.37 13.59 -7.66
N VAL A 11 -9.10 13.25 -7.49
CA VAL A 11 -8.48 12.07 -8.11
C VAL A 11 -9.14 10.80 -7.61
N ASN A 12 -9.35 10.68 -6.30
CA ASN A 12 -9.99 9.52 -5.70
C ASN A 12 -11.46 9.35 -6.11
N ALA A 13 -12.16 10.45 -6.38
CA ALA A 13 -13.52 10.43 -6.90
C ALA A 13 -13.60 10.11 -8.40
N SER A 14 -12.49 10.16 -9.13
CA SER A 14 -12.45 9.86 -10.56
C SER A 14 -12.71 8.37 -10.82
N PRO A 15 -13.57 8.01 -11.77
CA PRO A 15 -13.70 6.64 -12.26
C PRO A 15 -12.53 6.20 -13.14
N ASP A 16 -11.74 7.15 -13.64
CA ASP A 16 -10.58 6.88 -14.51
C ASP A 16 -9.41 6.33 -13.69
N ARG A 17 -9.19 5.01 -13.82
CA ARG A 17 -8.12 4.31 -13.12
C ARG A 17 -6.74 4.59 -13.70
N LEU A 18 -6.63 4.98 -14.95
CA LEU A 18 -5.36 5.40 -15.53
C LEU A 18 -4.92 6.74 -14.91
N PHE A 19 -5.84 7.68 -14.78
CA PHE A 19 -5.57 8.97 -14.13
C PHE A 19 -5.13 8.80 -12.67
N THR A 20 -5.86 7.98 -11.89
CA THR A 20 -5.49 7.68 -10.50
C THR A 20 -4.13 6.99 -10.40
N ALA A 21 -3.84 6.02 -11.28
CA ALA A 21 -2.55 5.32 -11.31
C ALA A 21 -1.39 6.30 -11.52
N TRP A 22 -1.49 7.20 -12.51
CA TRP A 22 -0.46 8.19 -12.80
C TRP A 22 -0.28 9.23 -11.70
N PHE A 23 -1.36 9.70 -11.11
CA PHE A 23 -1.27 10.66 -10.00
C PHE A 23 -0.46 10.10 -8.83
N TYR A 24 -0.76 8.88 -8.40
CA TYR A 24 -0.01 8.24 -7.32
C TYR A 24 1.38 7.77 -7.77
N ALA A 25 1.57 7.41 -9.04
CA ALA A 25 2.89 7.11 -9.59
C ALA A 25 3.83 8.31 -9.50
N LEU A 26 3.35 9.52 -9.80
CA LEU A 26 4.14 10.73 -9.66
C LEU A 26 4.62 10.94 -8.21
N GLY A 27 3.75 10.68 -7.22
CA GLY A 27 4.14 10.72 -5.80
C GLY A 27 5.20 9.68 -5.45
N ASN A 28 5.10 8.47 -6.01
CA ASN A 28 6.10 7.42 -5.80
C ASN A 28 7.45 7.77 -6.42
N ILE A 29 7.46 8.35 -7.62
CA ILE A 29 8.68 8.84 -8.28
C ILE A 29 9.33 9.95 -7.45
N TYR A 30 8.53 10.91 -6.98
CA TYR A 30 9.03 12.00 -6.13
C TYR A 30 9.69 11.46 -4.86
N LEU A 31 9.01 10.57 -4.14
CA LEU A 31 9.54 9.95 -2.92
C LEU A 31 10.88 9.24 -3.18
N HIS A 32 10.93 8.42 -4.22
CA HIS A 32 12.16 7.72 -4.62
C HIS A 32 13.29 8.70 -4.93
N THR A 33 13.02 9.72 -5.74
CA THR A 33 14.05 10.68 -6.17
C THR A 33 14.56 11.53 -5.00
N ALA A 34 13.66 11.93 -4.09
CA ALA A 34 14.03 12.76 -2.96
C ALA A 34 14.91 12.01 -1.93
N HIS A 35 14.79 10.68 -1.86
CA HIS A 35 15.41 9.86 -0.80
C HIS A 35 16.28 8.72 -1.33
N VAL A 36 16.76 8.80 -2.58
CA VAL A 36 17.49 7.72 -3.26
C VAL A 36 18.75 7.24 -2.50
N ASN A 37 19.33 8.08 -1.66
CA ASN A 37 20.54 7.76 -0.87
C ASN A 37 20.25 7.63 0.64
N GLU A 38 19.00 7.47 1.02
CA GLU A 38 18.58 7.40 2.42
C GLU A 38 17.90 6.08 2.73
N ASN A 39 18.04 5.61 3.98
CA ASN A 39 17.19 4.53 4.50
C ASN A 39 15.85 5.14 4.91
N ILE A 40 14.78 4.73 4.27
CA ILE A 40 13.43 5.24 4.56
C ILE A 40 12.47 4.12 4.89
N VAL A 41 11.52 4.43 5.76
CA VAL A 41 10.29 3.65 5.95
C VAL A 41 9.14 4.51 5.49
N THR A 42 8.31 4.00 4.61
CA THR A 42 7.14 4.73 4.10
C THR A 42 5.86 3.94 4.33
N ASP A 43 4.82 4.63 4.78
CA ASP A 43 3.46 4.10 4.75
C ASP A 43 2.91 4.29 3.34
N ARG A 44 2.72 3.17 2.66
CA ARG A 44 2.30 3.05 1.26
C ARG A 44 3.37 3.48 0.24
N TYR A 45 3.39 2.74 -0.86
CA TYR A 45 4.21 3.01 -2.03
C TYR A 45 3.49 2.49 -3.28
N PHE A 46 4.17 2.24 -4.39
CA PHE A 46 3.52 1.83 -5.64
C PHE A 46 2.71 0.52 -5.54
N LEU A 47 3.02 -0.37 -4.60
CA LEU A 47 2.21 -1.56 -4.35
C LEU A 47 0.78 -1.21 -3.90
N SER A 48 0.64 -0.26 -3.00
CA SER A 48 -0.68 0.26 -2.60
C SER A 48 -1.41 0.94 -3.77
N ASN A 49 -0.67 1.71 -4.59
CA ASN A 49 -1.24 2.31 -5.79
C ASN A 49 -1.78 1.22 -6.73
N TYR A 50 -1.00 0.17 -6.98
CA TYR A 50 -1.45 -0.96 -7.80
C TYR A 50 -2.70 -1.63 -7.22
N ALA A 51 -2.73 -1.92 -5.93
CA ALA A 51 -3.87 -2.60 -5.31
C ALA A 51 -5.20 -1.83 -5.50
N TRP A 52 -5.16 -0.51 -5.44
CA TRP A 52 -6.35 0.34 -5.54
C TRP A 52 -6.67 0.82 -6.95
N SER A 53 -5.67 1.08 -7.79
CA SER A 53 -5.84 1.69 -9.10
C SER A 53 -5.43 0.78 -10.26
N GLY A 54 -4.67 -0.28 -10.00
CA GLY A 54 -4.17 -1.20 -11.04
C GLY A 54 -5.31 -1.98 -11.69
N THR A 55 -5.27 -2.02 -13.02
CA THR A 55 -6.16 -2.78 -13.90
C THR A 55 -5.32 -3.35 -15.05
N GLU A 56 -5.88 -4.23 -15.85
CA GLU A 56 -5.22 -4.72 -17.07
C GLU A 56 -4.87 -3.58 -18.03
N ASN A 57 -5.76 -2.59 -18.14
CA ASN A 57 -5.60 -1.46 -19.06
C ASN A 57 -4.52 -0.44 -18.66
N ASN A 58 -4.01 -0.51 -17.43
CA ASN A 58 -2.96 0.40 -16.95
C ASN A 58 -1.75 -0.34 -16.33
N ALA A 59 -1.63 -1.64 -16.61
CA ALA A 59 -0.54 -2.46 -16.10
C ALA A 59 0.85 -1.90 -16.45
N GLU A 60 0.99 -1.31 -17.63
CA GLU A 60 2.24 -0.71 -18.13
C GLU A 60 2.76 0.42 -17.21
N VAL A 61 1.88 1.14 -16.51
CA VAL A 61 2.29 2.16 -15.54
C VAL A 61 3.14 1.52 -14.44
N TYR A 62 2.72 0.38 -13.95
CA TYR A 62 3.40 -0.33 -12.86
C TYR A 62 4.63 -1.07 -13.34
N ASP A 63 4.59 -1.65 -14.55
CA ASP A 63 5.78 -2.23 -15.20
C ASP A 63 6.89 -1.16 -15.36
N LEU A 64 6.50 0.07 -15.74
CA LEU A 64 7.41 1.20 -15.85
C LEU A 64 7.96 1.63 -14.49
N LEU A 65 7.12 1.73 -13.45
CA LEU A 65 7.56 2.06 -12.10
C LEU A 65 8.59 1.06 -11.58
N VAL A 66 8.29 -0.23 -11.67
CA VAL A 66 9.21 -1.30 -11.26
C VAL A 66 10.53 -1.20 -12.02
N LYS A 67 10.47 -1.02 -13.34
CA LYS A 67 11.66 -0.91 -14.18
C LYS A 67 12.54 0.30 -13.86
N LYS A 68 11.93 1.41 -13.45
CA LYS A 68 12.64 2.69 -13.22
C LYS A 68 13.06 2.92 -11.79
N LEU A 69 12.26 2.48 -10.82
CA LEU A 69 12.49 2.72 -9.40
C LEU A 69 13.12 1.50 -8.69
N GLY A 70 13.03 0.31 -9.30
CA GLY A 70 13.40 -0.93 -8.61
C GLY A 70 12.40 -1.33 -7.52
N PHE A 71 12.85 -2.09 -6.54
CA PHE A 71 12.06 -2.58 -5.43
C PHE A 71 12.53 -1.97 -4.11
N PRO A 72 11.63 -1.81 -3.12
CA PRO A 72 12.03 -1.68 -1.72
C PRO A 72 12.81 -2.92 -1.27
N ASP A 73 13.76 -2.75 -0.35
CA ASP A 73 14.49 -3.87 0.25
C ASP A 73 13.56 -4.84 0.97
N LEU A 74 12.47 -4.33 1.54
CA LEU A 74 11.41 -5.13 2.13
C LEU A 74 10.07 -4.42 1.95
N THR A 75 9.06 -5.17 1.52
CA THR A 75 7.66 -4.76 1.54
C THR A 75 6.91 -5.54 2.61
N VAL A 76 6.28 -4.83 3.54
CA VAL A 76 5.44 -5.45 4.58
C VAL A 76 3.97 -5.24 4.23
N ILE A 77 3.24 -6.33 4.05
CA ILE A 77 1.79 -6.34 3.82
C ILE A 77 1.13 -6.68 5.15
N LEU A 78 0.49 -5.70 5.76
CA LEU A 78 -0.27 -5.90 6.99
C LEU A 78 -1.70 -6.35 6.63
N TYR A 79 -1.99 -7.62 6.89
CA TYR A 79 -3.32 -8.19 6.74
C TYR A 79 -4.09 -8.08 8.05
N ALA A 80 -5.41 -7.94 7.97
CA ALA A 80 -6.32 -8.20 9.08
C ALA A 80 -7.63 -8.74 8.53
N ASP A 81 -8.34 -9.57 9.31
CA ASP A 81 -9.66 -10.02 8.95
C ASP A 81 -10.70 -8.88 8.99
N GLU A 82 -11.84 -9.10 8.34
CA GLU A 82 -12.89 -8.08 8.24
C GLU A 82 -13.42 -7.64 9.61
N HIS A 83 -13.52 -8.57 10.56
CA HIS A 83 -14.00 -8.26 11.90
C HIS A 83 -13.03 -7.33 12.64
N ALA A 84 -11.75 -7.64 12.61
CA ALA A 84 -10.71 -6.79 13.20
C ALA A 84 -10.66 -5.40 12.55
N ILE A 85 -10.75 -5.34 11.21
CA ILE A 85 -10.80 -4.07 10.48
C ILE A 85 -12.02 -3.24 10.92
N LEU A 86 -13.21 -3.83 10.90
CA LEU A 86 -14.45 -3.14 11.29
C LEU A 86 -14.39 -2.66 12.74
N SER A 87 -13.89 -3.48 13.66
CA SER A 87 -13.73 -3.09 15.07
C SER A 87 -12.83 -1.88 15.22
N ARG A 88 -11.66 -1.88 14.54
CA ARG A 88 -10.70 -0.78 14.58
C ARG A 88 -11.25 0.51 13.96
N LEU A 89 -11.95 0.42 12.83
CA LEU A 89 -12.54 1.57 12.17
C LEU A 89 -13.63 2.21 13.04
N ARG A 90 -14.55 1.42 13.59
CA ARG A 90 -15.60 1.91 14.48
C ARG A 90 -15.06 2.54 15.77
N HIS A 91 -13.97 2.00 16.29
CA HIS A 91 -13.31 2.59 17.46
C HIS A 91 -12.65 3.94 17.15
N ARG A 92 -12.18 4.13 15.90
CA ARG A 92 -11.63 5.40 15.43
C ARG A 92 -12.73 6.44 15.14
N ASP A 93 -13.74 6.06 14.40
CA ASP A 93 -14.90 6.88 14.03
C ASP A 93 -16.04 5.98 13.55
N GLU A 94 -17.21 6.04 14.18
CA GLU A 94 -18.38 5.24 13.80
C GLU A 94 -18.89 5.54 12.38
N LEU A 95 -18.62 6.73 11.86
CA LEU A 95 -18.98 7.18 10.51
C LEU A 95 -17.81 7.13 9.51
N ASP A 96 -16.75 6.43 9.85
CA ASP A 96 -15.57 6.32 8.99
C ASP A 96 -15.92 5.82 7.58
N SER A 97 -15.57 6.60 6.59
CA SER A 97 -15.87 6.31 5.18
C SER A 97 -15.23 5.00 4.67
N ASP A 98 -14.17 4.53 5.33
CA ASP A 98 -13.46 3.32 4.96
C ASP A 98 -14.21 2.04 5.37
N ILE A 99 -15.21 2.14 6.26
CA ILE A 99 -16.09 1.01 6.62
C ILE A 99 -16.70 0.36 5.36
N LYS A 100 -17.09 1.18 4.37
CA LYS A 100 -17.64 0.69 3.10
C LYS A 100 -16.63 -0.07 2.23
N LYS A 101 -15.35 0.05 2.52
CA LYS A 101 -14.26 -0.57 1.75
C LYS A 101 -13.77 -1.89 2.37
N VAL A 102 -14.24 -2.25 3.55
CA VAL A 102 -13.75 -3.44 4.28
C VAL A 102 -13.94 -4.72 3.47
N THR A 103 -15.07 -4.87 2.78
CA THR A 103 -15.35 -6.02 1.91
C THR A 103 -14.38 -6.14 0.73
N LEU A 104 -13.67 -5.06 0.38
CA LEU A 104 -12.65 -5.07 -0.67
C LEU A 104 -11.26 -5.46 -0.14
N ALA A 105 -11.07 -5.54 1.17
CA ALA A 105 -9.77 -5.75 1.77
C ALA A 105 -9.09 -7.02 1.26
N LYS A 106 -9.81 -8.14 1.25
CA LYS A 106 -9.28 -9.43 0.76
C LYS A 106 -8.79 -9.33 -0.69
N GLU A 107 -9.60 -8.78 -1.60
CA GLU A 107 -9.20 -8.58 -2.99
C GLU A 107 -7.93 -7.73 -3.10
N LYS A 108 -7.82 -6.68 -2.30
CA LYS A 108 -6.64 -5.80 -2.33
C LYS A 108 -5.38 -6.50 -1.82
N TYR A 109 -5.47 -7.32 -0.78
CA TYR A 109 -4.36 -8.15 -0.31
C TYR A 109 -3.92 -9.17 -1.37
N GLU A 110 -4.86 -9.87 -2.00
CA GLU A 110 -4.54 -10.83 -3.07
C GLU A 110 -3.84 -10.14 -4.24
N LYS A 111 -4.28 -8.94 -4.63
CA LYS A 111 -3.61 -8.12 -5.65
C LYS A 111 -2.20 -7.71 -5.24
N MET A 112 -1.98 -7.35 -3.97
CA MET A 112 -0.65 -7.01 -3.48
C MET A 112 0.30 -8.20 -3.55
N ILE A 113 -0.13 -9.37 -3.09
CA ILE A 113 0.66 -10.60 -3.12
C ILE A 113 0.97 -11.00 -4.57
N TYR A 114 -0.05 -11.00 -5.45
CA TYR A 114 0.14 -11.27 -6.87
C TYR A 114 1.20 -10.35 -7.50
N PHE A 115 1.18 -9.06 -7.17
CA PHE A 115 2.16 -8.10 -7.68
C PHE A 115 3.57 -8.43 -7.20
N CYS A 116 3.74 -8.70 -5.90
CA CYS A 116 5.03 -9.05 -5.34
C CYS A 116 5.60 -10.30 -6.01
N GLU A 117 4.77 -11.31 -6.23
CA GLU A 117 5.20 -12.56 -6.88
C GLU A 117 5.49 -12.38 -8.37
N LYS A 118 4.65 -11.62 -9.10
CA LYS A 118 4.88 -11.31 -10.52
C LYS A 118 6.27 -10.73 -10.76
N TYR A 119 6.71 -9.84 -9.89
CA TYR A 119 8.00 -9.15 -10.04
C TYR A 119 9.12 -9.73 -9.16
N LYS A 120 8.86 -10.80 -8.42
CA LYS A 120 9.81 -11.40 -7.45
C LYS A 120 10.32 -10.38 -6.43
N MET A 121 9.43 -9.51 -5.98
CA MET A 121 9.72 -8.45 -5.04
C MET A 121 9.83 -9.01 -3.62
N PRO A 122 10.84 -8.62 -2.82
CA PRO A 122 10.94 -9.04 -1.42
C PRO A 122 9.72 -8.56 -0.62
N TYR A 123 8.98 -9.49 -0.01
CA TYR A 123 7.84 -9.13 0.82
C TYR A 123 7.63 -10.09 1.99
N MET A 124 6.89 -9.64 2.96
CA MET A 124 6.31 -10.47 4.02
C MET A 124 4.87 -10.07 4.29
N VAL A 125 4.06 -11.02 4.73
CA VAL A 125 2.68 -10.79 5.16
C VAL A 125 2.59 -11.01 6.65
N ILE A 126 1.99 -10.08 7.38
CA ILE A 126 1.72 -10.20 8.81
C ILE A 126 0.22 -10.12 9.03
N ASP A 127 -0.36 -11.18 9.58
CA ASP A 127 -1.74 -11.13 10.08
C ASP A 127 -1.77 -10.39 11.42
N THR A 128 -2.34 -9.20 11.40
CA THR A 128 -2.44 -8.32 12.56
C THR A 128 -3.77 -8.43 13.29
N SER A 129 -4.65 -9.37 12.91
CA SER A 129 -6.01 -9.46 13.46
C SER A 129 -6.02 -9.49 15.00
N ASN A 130 -5.05 -10.21 15.60
CA ASN A 130 -4.92 -10.42 17.04
C ASN A 130 -3.59 -9.89 17.61
N LEU A 131 -2.86 -9.07 16.86
CA LEU A 131 -1.58 -8.51 17.30
C LEU A 131 -1.74 -7.07 17.75
N SER A 132 -0.95 -6.68 18.77
CA SER A 132 -0.76 -5.28 19.12
C SER A 132 0.18 -4.60 18.10
N PRO A 133 0.18 -3.27 18.00
CA PRO A 133 1.16 -2.55 17.17
C PRO A 133 2.61 -2.90 17.55
N GLU A 134 2.88 -3.10 18.83
CA GLU A 134 4.20 -3.45 19.37
C GLU A 134 4.64 -4.84 18.88
N ASP A 135 3.74 -5.84 18.91
CA ASP A 135 4.03 -7.18 18.40
C ASP A 135 4.33 -7.13 16.88
N VAL A 136 3.58 -6.33 16.12
CA VAL A 136 3.83 -6.15 14.68
C VAL A 136 5.22 -5.57 14.43
N VAL A 137 5.61 -4.53 15.20
CA VAL A 137 6.94 -3.93 15.09
C VAL A 137 8.02 -4.97 15.42
N GLU A 138 7.85 -5.77 16.46
CA GLU A 138 8.81 -6.81 16.83
C GLU A 138 9.02 -7.83 15.70
N VAL A 139 7.93 -8.28 15.05
CA VAL A 139 8.00 -9.20 13.91
C VAL A 139 8.76 -8.58 12.74
N ILE A 140 8.49 -7.31 12.43
CA ILE A 140 9.19 -6.59 11.36
C ILE A 140 10.68 -6.45 11.67
N MET A 141 11.01 -6.06 12.90
CA MET A 141 12.41 -5.87 13.31
C MET A 141 13.20 -7.17 13.27
N LYS A 142 12.64 -8.30 13.71
CA LYS A 142 13.28 -9.62 13.58
C LYS A 142 13.65 -9.92 12.13
N ARG A 143 12.74 -9.63 11.19
CA ARG A 143 12.98 -9.84 9.77
C ARG A 143 14.09 -8.95 9.21
N ILE A 144 14.10 -7.65 9.60
CA ILE A 144 15.13 -6.68 9.15
C ILE A 144 16.50 -7.06 9.69
N GLU A 145 16.58 -7.51 10.94
CA GLU A 145 17.83 -7.87 11.62
C GLU A 145 18.35 -9.27 11.26
N GLY A 146 17.61 -10.02 10.43
CA GLY A 146 17.96 -11.41 10.07
C GLY A 146 17.86 -12.40 11.22
N ARG A 147 17.09 -12.07 12.26
CA ARG A 147 16.82 -12.93 13.41
C ARG A 147 15.51 -13.70 13.18
N GLU A 148 15.55 -14.70 12.27
CA GLU A 148 14.45 -15.65 12.11
C GLU A 148 14.47 -16.71 13.22
#